data_2e5c2b73396e6a9f1e3768235a1898c9
#
_entry.id   2e5c2b73396e6a9f1e3768235a1898c9
#
_cell.length_a   1.000
_cell.length_b   1.000
_cell.length_c   1.000
_cell.angle_alpha   90.00
_cell.angle_beta   90.00
_cell.angle_gamma   90.00
#
_symmetry.space_group_name_H-M   'P 1'
#
loop_
_entity.id
_entity.type
_entity.pdbx_description
1 polymer ?
#
loop_
_entity_poly.entity_id
_entity_poly.type
_entity_poly.pdbx_seq_one_letter_code
_entity_poly.pdbx_strand_id
1 'polypeptide(L)'
;KLAQDQKHEFVTVEHLLLALLENSDAIALLTSNKVNIEQLRVDLQEFIGSTTPKISNETNIDIQPTLGFQRVIQRAVFHVQSSGKDEVKGSNILVAIFSEKESQCVFLLEQLGLTRLDAVSYLSHGRSENSDPDNAEASESNEPESNNALEQFTMNLNKEALEGRIDPLIGRNSEVERVVQILARRSKNNPLLVGESGVGKTAIAEGLAKLITENKVPDLIKDSV
;
A
#
# COMPACT_ATOMS: atom_id res chain seq x y z
N LYS A 1 4.67 28.79 0.66
CA LYS A 1 5.02 29.74 -0.43
C LYS A 1 3.81 30.01 -1.32
N LEU A 2 3.24 29.04 -2.04
CA LEU A 2 2.08 29.24 -2.96
C LEU A 2 0.92 30.01 -2.30
N ALA A 3 0.48 29.63 -1.11
CA ALA A 3 -0.59 30.32 -0.40
C ALA A 3 -0.20 31.74 0.04
N GLN A 4 1.09 31.97 0.35
CA GLN A 4 1.62 33.31 0.68
C GLN A 4 1.67 34.21 -0.53
N ASP A 5 2.18 33.71 -1.64
CA ASP A 5 2.31 34.46 -2.88
C ASP A 5 0.95 34.89 -3.42
N GLN A 6 -0.08 34.09 -3.21
CA GLN A 6 -1.46 34.35 -3.61
C GLN A 6 -2.31 35.04 -2.54
N LYS A 7 -1.71 35.35 -1.37
CA LYS A 7 -2.36 35.99 -0.20
C LYS A 7 -3.61 35.24 0.28
N HIS A 8 -3.56 33.91 0.28
CA HIS A 8 -4.66 33.09 0.81
C HIS A 8 -4.63 33.05 2.33
N GLU A 9 -5.81 33.03 2.94
CA GLU A 9 -5.98 32.97 4.41
C GLU A 9 -5.62 31.59 4.97
N PHE A 10 -5.88 30.54 4.20
CA PHE A 10 -5.68 29.15 4.64
C PHE A 10 -4.83 28.35 3.66
N VAL A 11 -4.08 27.37 4.21
CA VAL A 11 -3.47 26.29 3.42
C VAL A 11 -4.41 25.09 3.45
N THR A 12 -4.95 24.71 2.30
CA THR A 12 -5.90 23.61 2.14
C THR A 12 -5.23 22.36 1.57
N VAL A 13 -5.97 21.24 1.48
CA VAL A 13 -5.49 19.99 0.86
C VAL A 13 -5.18 20.20 -0.63
N GLU A 14 -5.89 21.10 -1.31
CA GLU A 14 -5.69 21.43 -2.71
C GLU A 14 -4.33 22.12 -2.93
N HIS A 15 -3.91 23.01 -2.02
CA HIS A 15 -2.56 23.57 -2.03
C HIS A 15 -1.48 22.50 -1.85
N LEU A 16 -1.76 21.49 -1.00
CA LEU A 16 -0.85 20.37 -0.77
C LEU A 16 -0.71 19.53 -2.04
N LEU A 17 -1.83 19.19 -2.69
CA LEU A 17 -1.81 18.42 -3.93
C LEU A 17 -1.09 19.20 -5.04
N LEU A 18 -1.34 20.51 -5.17
CA LEU A 18 -0.65 21.35 -6.14
C LEU A 18 0.87 21.37 -5.90
N ALA A 19 1.31 21.41 -4.63
CA ALA A 19 2.74 21.32 -4.30
C ALA A 19 3.32 19.94 -4.59
N LEU A 20 2.54 18.87 -4.45
CA LEU A 20 2.96 17.52 -4.80
C LEU A 20 3.18 17.31 -6.30
N LEU A 21 2.58 18.16 -7.17
CA LEU A 21 2.86 18.14 -8.61
C LEU A 21 4.27 18.64 -8.96
N GLU A 22 5.06 19.08 -7.99
CA GLU A 22 6.48 19.42 -8.13
C GLU A 22 7.40 18.37 -7.46
N ASN A 23 6.81 17.38 -6.80
CA ASN A 23 7.55 16.32 -6.09
C ASN A 23 7.77 15.12 -7.01
N SER A 24 9.01 14.67 -7.16
CA SER A 24 9.39 13.57 -8.05
C SER A 24 8.66 12.27 -7.76
N ASP A 25 8.47 11.90 -6.48
CA ASP A 25 7.80 10.66 -6.08
C ASP A 25 6.29 10.69 -6.40
N ALA A 26 5.64 11.84 -6.18
CA ALA A 26 4.23 12.02 -6.50
C ALA A 26 4.01 12.05 -8.01
N ILE A 27 4.88 12.74 -8.77
CA ILE A 27 4.85 12.78 -10.24
C ILE A 27 5.01 11.36 -10.80
N ALA A 28 5.94 10.56 -10.30
CA ALA A 28 6.16 9.19 -10.75
C ALA A 28 4.89 8.32 -10.56
N LEU A 29 4.21 8.43 -9.41
CA LEU A 29 2.94 7.75 -9.16
C LEU A 29 1.85 8.20 -10.13
N LEU A 30 1.68 9.51 -10.34
CA LEU A 30 0.67 10.07 -11.25
C LEU A 30 0.93 9.64 -12.71
N THR A 31 2.19 9.68 -13.15
CA THR A 31 2.60 9.30 -14.50
C THR A 31 2.41 7.81 -14.76
N SER A 32 2.77 6.95 -13.81
CA SER A 32 2.57 5.49 -13.94
C SER A 32 1.09 5.11 -14.11
N ASN A 33 0.20 5.88 -13.50
CA ASN A 33 -1.26 5.73 -13.64
C ASN A 33 -1.85 6.56 -14.79
N LYS A 34 -1.03 7.10 -15.69
CA LYS A 34 -1.43 7.86 -16.88
C LYS A 34 -2.30 9.10 -16.58
N VAL A 35 -2.16 9.69 -15.39
CA VAL A 35 -2.86 10.91 -15.00
C VAL A 35 -2.30 12.10 -15.78
N ASN A 36 -3.18 12.93 -16.35
CA ASN A 36 -2.77 14.17 -17.01
C ASN A 36 -2.44 15.24 -15.96
N ILE A 37 -1.14 15.40 -15.67
CA ILE A 37 -0.63 16.32 -14.63
C ILE A 37 -0.94 17.77 -14.97
N GLU A 38 -0.85 18.17 -16.25
CA GLU A 38 -1.12 19.54 -16.67
C GLU A 38 -2.59 19.90 -16.48
N GLN A 39 -3.50 19.00 -16.84
CA GLN A 39 -4.94 19.20 -16.61
C GLN A 39 -5.24 19.32 -15.12
N LEU A 40 -4.69 18.40 -14.30
CA LEU A 40 -4.85 18.44 -12.85
C LEU A 40 -4.33 19.76 -12.25
N ARG A 41 -3.21 20.26 -12.74
CA ARG A 41 -2.64 21.55 -12.32
C ARG A 41 -3.58 22.70 -12.60
N VAL A 42 -4.14 22.77 -13.80
CA VAL A 42 -5.07 23.83 -14.21
C VAL A 42 -6.33 23.79 -13.35
N ASP A 43 -6.94 22.63 -13.20
CA ASP A 43 -8.18 22.44 -12.44
C ASP A 43 -7.99 22.81 -10.96
N LEU A 44 -6.85 22.43 -10.36
CA LEU A 44 -6.50 22.81 -8.99
C LEU A 44 -6.31 24.32 -8.83
N GLN A 45 -5.61 24.97 -9.77
CA GLN A 45 -5.37 26.41 -9.72
C GLN A 45 -6.68 27.19 -9.86
N GLU A 46 -7.56 26.78 -10.75
CA GLU A 46 -8.88 27.37 -10.93
C GLU A 46 -9.73 27.23 -9.67
N PHE A 47 -9.77 26.03 -9.10
CA PHE A 47 -10.52 25.75 -7.86
C PHE A 47 -9.98 26.59 -6.68
N ILE A 48 -8.68 26.57 -6.45
CA ILE A 48 -8.05 27.35 -5.37
C ILE A 48 -8.32 28.83 -5.55
N GLY A 49 -8.20 29.33 -6.77
CA GLY A 49 -8.41 30.76 -7.08
C GLY A 49 -9.86 31.24 -6.85
N SER A 50 -10.84 30.34 -7.08
CA SER A 50 -12.28 30.64 -6.94
C SER A 50 -12.80 30.43 -5.52
N THR A 51 -12.22 29.48 -4.77
CA THR A 51 -12.81 29.01 -3.49
C THR A 51 -12.07 29.52 -2.26
N THR A 52 -10.75 29.82 -2.40
CA THR A 52 -9.97 30.21 -1.22
C THR A 52 -10.05 31.73 -0.99
N PRO A 53 -10.46 32.17 0.21
CA PRO A 53 -10.52 33.60 0.55
C PRO A 53 -9.14 34.25 0.45
N LYS A 54 -9.10 35.44 -0.12
CA LYS A 54 -7.88 36.27 -0.19
C LYS A 54 -7.93 37.35 0.89
N ILE A 55 -6.81 37.57 1.55
CA ILE A 55 -6.68 38.59 2.57
C ILE A 55 -6.36 39.94 1.92
N SER A 56 -7.14 40.96 2.28
CA SER A 56 -7.05 42.30 1.73
C SER A 56 -6.04 43.23 2.45
N ASN A 57 -5.51 42.85 3.60
CA ASN A 57 -4.68 43.70 4.46
C ASN A 57 -3.21 43.29 4.46
N GLU A 58 -2.32 44.33 4.39
CA GLU A 58 -0.86 44.20 4.30
C GLU A 58 -0.12 43.79 5.60
N THR A 59 -0.80 43.34 6.62
CA THR A 59 -0.18 42.91 7.88
C THR A 59 0.32 41.45 7.76
N ASN A 60 1.43 41.18 8.42
CA ASN A 60 2.12 39.91 8.51
C ASN A 60 1.12 38.76 8.79
N ILE A 61 0.79 38.00 7.74
CA ILE A 61 -0.31 37.02 7.79
C ILE A 61 0.26 35.69 8.22
N ASP A 62 -0.18 35.23 9.37
CA ASP A 62 0.07 33.86 9.83
C ASP A 62 -0.94 32.92 9.14
N ILE A 63 -0.51 32.33 8.02
CA ILE A 63 -1.35 31.45 7.22
C ILE A 63 -1.57 30.16 7.99
N GLN A 64 -2.83 29.83 8.29
CA GLN A 64 -3.15 28.66 9.07
C GLN A 64 -3.51 27.45 8.19
N PRO A 65 -2.96 26.25 8.49
CA PRO A 65 -3.37 25.04 7.81
C PRO A 65 -4.77 24.61 8.26
N THR A 66 -5.60 24.23 7.29
CA THR A 66 -6.93 23.67 7.56
C THR A 66 -6.85 22.34 8.31
N LEU A 67 -7.91 21.96 8.99
CA LEU A 67 -8.00 20.64 9.66
C LEU A 67 -7.81 19.47 8.69
N GLY A 68 -8.32 19.57 7.47
CA GLY A 68 -8.11 18.58 6.42
C GLY A 68 -6.63 18.41 6.07
N PHE A 69 -5.91 19.52 5.88
CA PHE A 69 -4.47 19.51 5.65
C PHE A 69 -3.71 18.82 6.79
N GLN A 70 -4.01 19.18 8.03
CA GLN A 70 -3.36 18.58 9.21
C GLN A 70 -3.62 17.09 9.30
N ARG A 71 -4.88 16.64 9.08
CA ARG A 71 -5.24 15.22 9.10
C ARG A 71 -4.50 14.41 8.02
N VAL A 72 -4.37 14.94 6.82
CA VAL A 72 -3.63 14.28 5.72
C VAL A 72 -2.18 14.06 6.12
N ILE A 73 -1.51 15.10 6.62
CA ILE A 73 -0.10 14.99 7.05
C ILE A 73 0.05 13.99 8.21
N GLN A 74 -0.80 14.07 9.23
CA GLN A 74 -0.76 13.14 10.36
C GLN A 74 -0.97 11.68 9.92
N ARG A 75 -1.91 11.43 9.00
CA ARG A 75 -2.12 10.08 8.45
C ARG A 75 -0.93 9.57 7.65
N ALA A 76 -0.33 10.42 6.83
CA ALA A 76 0.86 10.04 6.07
C ALA A 76 2.01 9.64 7.00
N VAL A 77 2.27 10.44 8.04
CA VAL A 77 3.30 10.15 9.05
C VAL A 77 2.98 8.84 9.79
N PHE A 78 1.75 8.70 10.30
CA PHE A 78 1.33 7.49 11.03
C PHE A 78 1.45 6.22 10.16
N HIS A 79 1.04 6.29 8.89
CA HIS A 79 1.14 5.17 7.96
C HIS A 79 2.59 4.75 7.71
N VAL A 80 3.49 5.71 7.55
CA VAL A 80 4.92 5.45 7.33
C VAL A 80 5.56 4.83 8.58
N GLN A 81 5.27 5.38 9.76
CA GLN A 81 5.77 4.85 11.04
C GLN A 81 5.26 3.42 11.30
N SER A 82 3.97 3.15 11.05
CA SER A 82 3.40 1.81 11.20
C SER A 82 3.98 0.79 10.22
N SER A 83 4.52 1.24 9.10
CA SER A 83 5.20 0.40 8.10
C SER A 83 6.71 0.24 8.37
N GLY A 84 7.21 0.72 9.51
CA GLY A 84 8.63 0.63 9.88
C GLY A 84 9.57 1.45 8.98
N LYS A 85 9.05 2.49 8.31
CA LYS A 85 9.83 3.40 7.46
C LYS A 85 10.04 4.73 8.18
N ASP A 86 11.20 5.34 7.97
CA ASP A 86 11.60 6.59 8.66
C ASP A 86 11.30 7.86 7.84
N GLU A 87 11.00 7.72 6.53
CA GLU A 87 10.84 8.85 5.62
C GLU A 87 9.45 8.89 5.00
N VAL A 88 8.78 10.05 5.10
CA VAL A 88 7.50 10.31 4.44
C VAL A 88 7.76 10.85 3.03
N LYS A 89 7.40 10.06 2.01
CA LYS A 89 7.54 10.43 0.60
C LYS A 89 6.28 11.11 0.07
N GLY A 90 6.41 11.84 -1.06
CA GLY A 90 5.27 12.50 -1.71
C GLY A 90 4.14 11.54 -2.08
N SER A 91 4.48 10.32 -2.49
CA SER A 91 3.53 9.24 -2.77
C SER A 91 2.71 8.81 -1.55
N ASN A 92 3.31 8.80 -0.34
CA ASN A 92 2.58 8.51 0.90
C ASN A 92 1.54 9.59 1.22
N ILE A 93 1.90 10.86 0.99
CA ILE A 93 0.99 11.98 1.19
C ILE A 93 -0.16 11.92 0.17
N LEU A 94 0.14 11.58 -1.09
CA LEU A 94 -0.89 11.42 -2.14
C LEU A 94 -1.92 10.35 -1.76
N VAL A 95 -1.48 9.19 -1.26
CA VAL A 95 -2.39 8.14 -0.75
C VAL A 95 -3.21 8.63 0.45
N ALA A 96 -2.60 9.42 1.35
CA ALA A 96 -3.31 9.97 2.50
C ALA A 96 -4.41 10.96 2.11
N ILE A 97 -4.25 11.71 1.00
CA ILE A 97 -5.27 12.62 0.45
C ILE A 97 -6.58 11.90 0.14
N PHE A 98 -6.54 10.67 -0.39
CA PHE A 98 -7.74 9.87 -0.67
C PHE A 98 -8.58 9.54 0.58
N SER A 99 -8.06 9.78 1.77
CA SER A 99 -8.84 9.61 3.01
C SER A 99 -9.79 10.80 3.30
N GLU A 100 -9.57 11.94 2.65
CA GLU A 100 -10.46 13.12 2.73
C GLU A 100 -11.47 13.08 1.58
N LYS A 101 -12.42 12.16 1.65
CA LYS A 101 -13.38 11.84 0.56
C LYS A 101 -14.20 13.03 0.06
N GLU A 102 -14.41 14.04 0.90
CA GLU A 102 -15.17 15.26 0.55
C GLU A 102 -14.28 16.36 -0.05
N SER A 103 -12.97 16.11 -0.21
CA SER A 103 -12.04 17.05 -0.79
C SER A 103 -12.16 17.07 -2.31
N GLN A 104 -12.05 18.28 -2.90
CA GLN A 104 -11.99 18.43 -4.35
C GLN A 104 -10.78 17.70 -4.96
N CYS A 105 -9.71 17.52 -4.21
CA CYS A 105 -8.54 16.74 -4.65
C CYS A 105 -8.92 15.32 -5.06
N VAL A 106 -9.71 14.64 -4.23
CA VAL A 106 -10.14 13.25 -4.50
C VAL A 106 -11.03 13.21 -5.73
N PHE A 107 -11.97 14.13 -5.85
CA PHE A 107 -12.84 14.23 -7.02
C PHE A 107 -12.05 14.40 -8.32
N LEU A 108 -11.08 15.33 -8.36
CA LEU A 108 -10.25 15.59 -9.54
C LEU A 108 -9.35 14.39 -9.88
N LEU A 109 -8.76 13.73 -8.89
CA LEU A 109 -7.93 12.55 -9.10
C LEU A 109 -8.76 11.38 -9.65
N GLU A 110 -9.94 11.12 -9.11
CA GLU A 110 -10.85 10.09 -9.59
C GLU A 110 -11.39 10.40 -10.99
N GLN A 111 -11.69 11.66 -11.28
CA GLN A 111 -12.10 12.11 -12.63
C GLN A 111 -11.02 11.87 -13.68
N LEU A 112 -9.75 12.00 -13.30
CA LEU A 112 -8.59 11.71 -14.15
C LEU A 112 -8.19 10.22 -14.14
N GLY A 113 -9.00 9.35 -13.53
CA GLY A 113 -8.85 7.91 -13.57
C GLY A 113 -7.93 7.32 -12.49
N LEU A 114 -7.48 8.10 -11.51
CA LEU A 114 -6.67 7.60 -10.40
C LEU A 114 -7.57 7.25 -9.19
N THR A 115 -7.64 5.99 -8.83
CA THR A 115 -8.33 5.54 -7.62
C THR A 115 -7.35 5.39 -6.44
N ARG A 116 -7.91 5.33 -5.22
CA ARG A 116 -7.09 5.03 -4.04
C ARG A 116 -6.38 3.69 -4.15
N LEU A 117 -7.03 2.70 -4.78
CA LEU A 117 -6.46 1.36 -4.95
C LEU A 117 -5.22 1.40 -5.84
N ASP A 118 -5.27 2.14 -6.95
CA ASP A 118 -4.14 2.29 -7.87
C ASP A 118 -2.95 2.97 -7.17
N ALA A 119 -3.22 4.02 -6.39
CA ALA A 119 -2.20 4.72 -5.63
C ALA A 119 -1.55 3.84 -4.54
N VAL A 120 -2.33 2.99 -3.86
CA VAL A 120 -1.82 2.02 -2.87
C VAL A 120 -1.04 0.90 -3.57
N SER A 121 -1.54 0.39 -4.69
CA SER A 121 -0.86 -0.64 -5.50
C SER A 121 0.51 -0.15 -5.97
N TYR A 122 0.60 1.11 -6.42
CA TYR A 122 1.89 1.71 -6.78
C TYR A 122 2.88 1.74 -5.60
N LEU A 123 2.43 2.06 -4.37
CA LEU A 123 3.30 2.05 -3.19
C LEU A 123 3.78 0.64 -2.80
N SER A 124 2.96 -0.37 -3.09
CA SER A 124 3.27 -1.78 -2.79
C SER A 124 4.15 -2.41 -3.86
N HIS A 125 3.96 -2.06 -5.14
CA HIS A 125 4.60 -2.70 -6.30
C HIS A 125 5.51 -1.77 -7.10
N GLY A 126 5.46 -0.46 -6.90
CA GLY A 126 5.99 0.58 -7.78
C GLY A 126 7.46 0.92 -7.64
N ARG A 127 8.31 0.09 -7.01
CA ARG A 127 9.76 0.27 -7.03
C ARG A 127 10.54 -1.03 -7.16
N SER A 128 10.56 -1.59 -8.34
CA SER A 128 11.78 -2.23 -8.87
C SER A 128 12.74 -1.13 -9.30
N GLU A 129 13.42 -0.47 -8.36
CA GLU A 129 14.62 0.30 -8.66
C GLU A 129 15.75 -0.69 -8.81
N ASN A 130 15.93 -1.22 -9.99
CA ASN A 130 17.19 -1.71 -10.58
C ASN A 130 16.86 -2.29 -11.98
N SER A 131 16.67 -1.40 -12.93
CA SER A 131 16.85 -1.75 -14.33
C SER A 131 17.73 -0.66 -14.94
N ASP A 132 19.03 -0.96 -15.03
CA ASP A 132 19.93 -0.26 -15.93
C ASP A 132 19.33 -0.25 -17.35
N PRO A 133 19.43 0.86 -18.12
CA PRO A 133 18.80 0.97 -19.43
C PRO A 133 19.48 0.19 -20.57
N ASP A 134 20.36 -0.74 -20.30
CA ASP A 134 21.18 -1.43 -21.33
C ASP A 134 21.01 -2.96 -21.34
N ASN A 135 19.79 -3.48 -21.28
CA ASN A 135 19.54 -4.84 -21.79
C ASN A 135 18.08 -5.03 -22.19
N ALA A 136 17.73 -4.49 -23.37
CA ALA A 136 16.48 -4.79 -24.06
C ALA A 136 16.72 -5.96 -25.01
N GLU A 137 16.60 -7.20 -24.53
CA GLU A 137 16.32 -8.33 -25.40
C GLU A 137 15.17 -9.16 -24.84
N ALA A 138 14.24 -9.38 -25.75
CA ALA A 138 12.93 -9.96 -25.58
C ALA A 138 12.92 -11.33 -24.88
N SER A 139 12.03 -11.47 -23.90
CA SER A 139 11.33 -12.72 -23.69
C SER A 139 9.90 -12.42 -23.24
N GLU A 140 8.98 -12.59 -24.17
CA GLU A 140 7.55 -12.71 -23.92
C GLU A 140 7.31 -13.92 -23.01
N SER A 141 6.92 -13.68 -21.78
CA SER A 141 6.17 -14.64 -20.98
C SER A 141 5.15 -13.89 -20.14
N ASN A 142 3.91 -13.93 -20.62
CA ASN A 142 2.72 -13.53 -19.90
C ASN A 142 2.52 -14.44 -18.69
N GLU A 143 2.93 -13.99 -17.49
CA GLU A 143 2.42 -14.50 -16.22
C GLU A 143 1.90 -13.33 -15.38
N PRO A 144 0.75 -13.49 -14.70
CA PRO A 144 0.07 -12.39 -14.04
C PRO A 144 0.89 -11.86 -12.83
N GLU A 145 1.05 -10.55 -12.77
CA GLU A 145 1.79 -9.77 -11.74
C GLU A 145 1.36 -9.98 -10.27
N SER A 146 0.40 -10.88 -10.00
CA SER A 146 -0.09 -11.18 -8.66
C SER A 146 0.88 -11.99 -7.78
N ASN A 147 1.82 -12.74 -8.38
CA ASN A 147 2.76 -13.58 -7.64
C ASN A 147 3.87 -12.78 -6.94
N ASN A 148 4.24 -11.63 -7.48
CA ASN A 148 5.36 -10.84 -6.97
C ASN A 148 5.09 -10.20 -5.59
N ALA A 149 3.85 -9.84 -5.27
CA ALA A 149 3.49 -9.25 -3.99
C ALA A 149 3.53 -10.27 -2.85
N LEU A 150 3.05 -11.48 -3.10
CA LEU A 150 3.11 -12.56 -2.11
C LEU A 150 4.57 -12.94 -1.81
N GLU A 151 5.42 -13.06 -2.81
CA GLU A 151 6.85 -13.37 -2.62
C GLU A 151 7.62 -12.28 -1.87
N GLN A 152 7.23 -11.01 -2.02
CA GLN A 152 7.89 -9.89 -1.33
C GLN A 152 7.47 -9.75 0.14
N PHE A 153 6.23 -10.09 0.48
CA PHE A 153 5.66 -9.83 1.82
C PHE A 153 5.30 -11.09 2.59
N THR A 154 5.43 -12.27 2.00
CA THR A 154 5.15 -13.55 2.65
C THR A 154 6.29 -14.54 2.43
N MET A 155 6.40 -15.49 3.34
CA MET A 155 7.34 -16.59 3.23
C MET A 155 6.58 -17.84 2.79
N ASN A 156 7.02 -18.47 1.70
CA ASN A 156 6.45 -19.74 1.25
C ASN A 156 6.97 -20.89 2.12
N LEU A 157 6.15 -21.32 3.07
CA LEU A 157 6.52 -22.37 4.03
C LEU A 157 6.78 -23.74 3.36
N ASN A 158 6.12 -24.04 2.23
CA ASN A 158 6.38 -25.28 1.50
C ASN A 158 7.80 -25.28 0.91
N LYS A 159 8.27 -24.14 0.39
CA LYS A 159 9.63 -23.98 -0.11
C LYS A 159 10.66 -24.14 1.02
N GLU A 160 10.40 -23.49 2.17
CA GLU A 160 11.24 -23.63 3.37
C GLU A 160 11.30 -25.09 3.85
N ALA A 161 10.18 -25.83 3.79
CA ALA A 161 10.11 -27.23 4.16
C ALA A 161 10.92 -28.12 3.20
N LEU A 162 10.85 -27.87 1.88
CA LEU A 162 11.63 -28.60 0.88
C LEU A 162 13.14 -28.36 1.02
N GLU A 163 13.54 -27.16 1.41
CA GLU A 163 14.93 -26.78 1.65
C GLU A 163 15.46 -27.25 3.02
N GLY A 164 14.60 -27.92 3.81
CA GLY A 164 14.98 -28.47 5.11
C GLY A 164 15.18 -27.44 6.23
N ARG A 165 14.65 -26.23 6.05
CA ARG A 165 14.77 -25.14 7.05
C ARG A 165 13.71 -25.16 8.12
N ILE A 166 12.73 -26.07 8.01
CA ILE A 166 11.65 -26.24 9.00
C ILE A 166 11.98 -27.40 9.94
N ASP A 167 11.96 -27.11 11.23
CA ASP A 167 12.17 -28.09 12.26
C ASP A 167 11.02 -29.13 12.32
N PRO A 168 11.33 -30.37 12.74
CA PRO A 168 10.27 -31.38 12.89
C PRO A 168 9.31 -31.02 14.01
N LEU A 169 8.01 -31.06 13.72
CA LEU A 169 6.98 -30.83 14.72
C LEU A 169 6.86 -32.07 15.68
N ILE A 170 7.08 -31.85 16.95
CA ILE A 170 7.03 -32.89 17.97
C ILE A 170 5.83 -32.66 18.90
N GLY A 171 5.00 -33.72 19.10
CA GLY A 171 3.96 -33.72 20.12
C GLY A 171 2.69 -32.94 19.83
N ARG A 172 2.49 -32.44 18.57
CA ARG A 172 1.32 -31.64 18.15
C ARG A 172 0.53 -32.28 17.00
N ASN A 173 0.57 -33.61 16.87
CA ASN A 173 -0.07 -34.31 15.76
C ASN A 173 -1.60 -34.14 15.75
N SER A 174 -2.24 -34.12 16.91
CA SER A 174 -3.69 -33.95 17.04
C SER A 174 -4.18 -32.59 16.58
N GLU A 175 -3.41 -31.54 16.89
CA GLU A 175 -3.72 -30.16 16.48
C GLU A 175 -3.57 -30.01 14.98
N VAL A 176 -2.49 -30.53 14.38
CA VAL A 176 -2.27 -30.50 12.93
C VAL A 176 -3.34 -31.30 12.20
N GLU A 177 -3.67 -32.52 12.68
CA GLU A 177 -4.75 -33.32 12.10
C GLU A 177 -6.09 -32.57 12.13
N ARG A 178 -6.36 -31.85 13.22
CA ARG A 178 -7.55 -31.01 13.33
C ARG A 178 -7.54 -29.84 12.35
N VAL A 179 -6.40 -29.18 12.14
CA VAL A 179 -6.23 -28.12 11.14
C VAL A 179 -6.49 -28.67 9.73
N VAL A 180 -5.91 -29.82 9.39
CA VAL A 180 -6.12 -30.52 8.12
C VAL A 180 -7.59 -30.83 7.88
N GLN A 181 -8.29 -31.36 8.90
CA GLN A 181 -9.73 -31.64 8.82
C GLN A 181 -10.57 -30.38 8.58
N ILE A 182 -10.17 -29.22 9.15
CA ILE A 182 -10.87 -27.96 8.95
C ILE A 182 -10.63 -27.44 7.54
N LEU A 183 -9.38 -27.46 7.07
CA LEU A 183 -9.00 -27.01 5.73
C LEU A 183 -9.68 -27.84 4.62
N ALA A 184 -9.87 -29.13 4.84
CA ALA A 184 -10.55 -30.05 3.91
C ALA A 184 -12.07 -29.84 3.81
N ARG A 185 -12.68 -28.92 4.56
CA ARG A 185 -14.12 -28.63 4.49
C ARG A 185 -14.45 -27.79 3.26
N ARG A 186 -15.65 -27.97 2.71
CA ARG A 186 -16.18 -27.15 1.60
C ARG A 186 -16.52 -25.71 1.99
N SER A 187 -16.81 -25.47 3.27
CA SER A 187 -17.12 -24.14 3.81
C SER A 187 -16.61 -24.05 5.24
N LYS A 188 -16.39 -22.82 5.74
CA LYS A 188 -15.82 -22.56 7.08
C LYS A 188 -14.49 -23.30 7.29
N ASN A 189 -13.66 -23.26 6.26
CA ASN A 189 -12.35 -23.94 6.18
C ASN A 189 -11.18 -23.09 6.72
N ASN A 190 -11.45 -22.05 7.52
CA ASN A 190 -10.44 -21.18 8.09
C ASN A 190 -10.15 -21.59 9.54
N PRO A 191 -9.06 -22.33 9.83
CA PRO A 191 -8.66 -22.66 11.19
C PRO A 191 -8.14 -21.42 11.92
N LEU A 192 -8.56 -21.24 13.18
CA LEU A 192 -8.05 -20.21 14.07
C LEU A 192 -7.25 -20.88 15.20
N LEU A 193 -5.97 -20.55 15.29
CA LEU A 193 -5.08 -21.02 16.36
C LEU A 193 -5.06 -19.98 17.49
N VAL A 194 -5.61 -20.34 18.65
CA VAL A 194 -5.67 -19.48 19.83
C VAL A 194 -4.80 -20.06 20.94
N GLY A 195 -4.07 -19.20 21.61
CA GLY A 195 -3.20 -19.59 22.73
C GLY A 195 -2.25 -18.46 23.14
N GLU A 196 -1.57 -18.59 24.26
CA GLU A 196 -0.59 -17.64 24.76
C GLU A 196 0.62 -17.49 23.81
N SER A 197 1.42 -16.44 24.02
CA SER A 197 2.65 -16.27 23.24
C SER A 197 3.63 -17.41 23.54
N GLY A 198 4.35 -17.90 22.51
CA GLY A 198 5.36 -18.94 22.68
C GLY A 198 4.85 -20.39 22.75
N VAL A 199 3.54 -20.66 22.72
CA VAL A 199 3.01 -22.04 22.81
C VAL A 199 3.14 -22.86 21.52
N GLY A 200 3.78 -22.35 20.48
CA GLY A 200 4.04 -23.07 19.23
C GLY A 200 2.94 -22.96 18.17
N LYS A 201 2.15 -21.87 18.12
CA LYS A 201 1.13 -21.66 17.08
C LYS A 201 1.73 -21.63 15.66
N THR A 202 2.85 -20.96 15.49
CA THR A 202 3.58 -20.90 14.21
C THR A 202 4.14 -22.26 13.82
N ALA A 203 4.67 -23.02 14.78
CA ALA A 203 5.18 -24.36 14.55
C ALA A 203 4.12 -25.34 14.00
N ILE A 204 2.83 -25.11 14.30
CA ILE A 204 1.73 -25.90 13.71
C ILE A 204 1.61 -25.60 12.20
N ALA A 205 1.72 -24.34 11.79
CA ALA A 205 1.68 -23.97 10.37
C ALA A 205 2.89 -24.52 9.61
N GLU A 206 4.08 -24.41 10.19
CA GLU A 206 5.33 -24.97 9.65
C GLU A 206 5.25 -26.50 9.53
N GLY A 207 4.75 -27.18 10.57
CA GLY A 207 4.53 -28.63 10.56
C GLY A 207 3.52 -29.07 9.51
N LEU A 208 2.46 -28.27 9.26
CA LEU A 208 1.51 -28.52 8.18
C LEU A 208 2.19 -28.43 6.81
N ALA A 209 2.98 -27.39 6.56
CA ALA A 209 3.74 -27.24 5.31
C ALA A 209 4.65 -28.45 5.05
N LYS A 210 5.31 -28.93 6.08
CA LYS A 210 6.13 -30.14 5.99
C LYS A 210 5.31 -31.39 5.63
N LEU A 211 4.13 -31.57 6.22
CA LEU A 211 3.24 -32.68 5.86
C LEU A 211 2.71 -32.59 4.43
N ILE A 212 2.45 -31.38 3.92
CA ILE A 212 2.06 -31.14 2.53
C ILE A 212 3.20 -31.57 1.59
N THR A 213 4.42 -31.10 1.84
CA THR A 213 5.59 -31.44 1.01
C THR A 213 5.96 -32.93 1.06
N GLU A 214 5.72 -33.59 2.18
CA GLU A 214 5.90 -35.04 2.34
C GLU A 214 4.73 -35.88 1.79
N ASN A 215 3.69 -35.25 1.21
CA ASN A 215 2.47 -35.91 0.73
C ASN A 215 1.71 -36.71 1.81
N LYS A 216 1.80 -36.29 3.06
CA LYS A 216 1.12 -36.95 4.22
C LYS A 216 -0.21 -36.29 4.57
N VAL A 217 -0.83 -35.62 3.63
CA VAL A 217 -2.12 -34.93 3.77
C VAL A 217 -3.14 -35.45 2.75
N PRO A 218 -4.45 -35.26 2.98
CA PRO A 218 -5.48 -35.62 2.01
C PRO A 218 -5.28 -34.95 0.64
N ASP A 219 -5.72 -35.60 -0.44
CA ASP A 219 -5.55 -35.13 -1.81
C ASP A 219 -6.08 -33.71 -2.06
N LEU A 220 -7.11 -33.29 -1.29
CA LEU A 220 -7.73 -31.96 -1.40
C LEU A 220 -6.79 -30.80 -1.06
N ILE A 221 -5.72 -31.04 -0.29
CA ILE A 221 -4.79 -29.99 0.18
C ILE A 221 -3.34 -30.26 -0.23
N LYS A 222 -3.07 -31.30 -1.01
CA LYS A 222 -1.70 -31.65 -1.46
C LYS A 222 -1.06 -30.55 -2.32
N ASP A 223 -1.84 -29.92 -3.19
CA ASP A 223 -1.39 -28.89 -4.12
C ASP A 223 -1.53 -27.47 -3.54
N SER A 224 -1.78 -27.34 -2.22
CA SER A 224 -1.91 -26.07 -1.55
C SER A 224 -0.52 -25.46 -1.29
N VAL A 225 -0.41 -24.15 -1.55
CA VAL A 225 0.82 -23.34 -1.34
C VAL A 225 0.58 -22.32 -0.24
#